data_e2f073b54eceaa885d64d28d09e0f197
#
_entry.id   e2f073b54eceaa885d64d28d09e0f197
#
_cell.length_a   1.000
_cell.length_b   1.000
_cell.length_c   1.000
_cell.angle_alpha   90.00
_cell.angle_beta   90.00
_cell.angle_gamma   90.00
#
_symmetry.space_group_name_H-M   'P 1'
#
loop_
_entity.id
_entity.type
_entity.pdbx_description
1 polymer ?
#
loop_
_entity_poly.entity_id
_entity_poly.type
_entity_poly.pdbx_seq_one_letter_code
_entity_poly.pdbx_strand_id
1 'polypeptide(L)'
;MISLDDVVSLSRIQFGATAMFHFLFVPLTLGLSWILVIAESAYVMTGKVIYKDITRFWGKLFGINFVMGVTTGITLEFQFGTNWAYYSHYVGDIFGTPLAVEGLMAFFLESTLVGLFFFGWDKLSRGQHLLVTALVALGSNLSALWILIANGWMQNPVGAEFNPMTMRMELVDVAAVIFNPVAQVKFVHTVAAGYVAASLFVMGVSSWYLLRRMEVRFALRSFAIASGFGLAAILSVIVLGDESGYRSGEVQKVKLAAIEAQWHTEPAPASFTLFGLPDQSAETTHAAVKIPYLMGIIATRSLDEQVTGLKDLKAEHEVRIRSGMLAHEALEALRADGSNAEARATFERHRADLGYGLLLTPYAKEIGKADEGAIAKAVDDSIPQVAPLFWSFRLMVGIGVVLLLLFGAAFLQLCRGRLVQSTRLLKALFWSIPLPWIAIEAGWFVAEFGRQPWTISDVLPVSASVSLLQPGQLWFSLISIFLIYSTLLVVELFLLRHVIRKGPASLQTGRYQGEVLKNGSPV
;
A
#
# COMPACT_ATOMS: atom_id res chain seq x y z
N MET A 1 -21.30 7.71 -10.00
CA MET A 1 -20.57 8.06 -11.25
C MET A 1 -19.56 9.16 -10.91
N ILE A 2 -18.30 9.04 -11.34
CA ILE A 2 -17.29 10.08 -11.09
C ILE A 2 -17.67 11.32 -11.93
N SER A 3 -18.03 12.41 -11.26
CA SER A 3 -18.25 13.71 -11.92
C SER A 3 -16.95 14.50 -11.91
N LEU A 4 -16.48 14.91 -13.08
CA LEU A 4 -15.25 15.71 -13.20
C LEU A 4 -15.44 17.19 -12.80
N ASP A 5 -16.65 17.59 -12.47
CA ASP A 5 -17.00 18.93 -11.97
C ASP A 5 -17.28 18.92 -10.45
N ASP A 6 -17.14 17.75 -9.82
CA ASP A 6 -17.37 17.59 -8.39
C ASP A 6 -16.06 17.61 -7.59
N VAL A 7 -15.99 18.44 -6.56
CA VAL A 7 -14.83 18.62 -5.67
C VAL A 7 -14.44 17.33 -4.99
N VAL A 8 -15.41 16.52 -4.56
CA VAL A 8 -15.16 15.24 -3.88
C VAL A 8 -14.48 14.27 -4.83
N SER A 9 -15.00 14.10 -6.03
CA SER A 9 -14.44 13.21 -7.05
C SER A 9 -13.04 13.65 -7.50
N LEU A 10 -12.82 14.94 -7.72
CA LEU A 10 -11.51 15.47 -8.10
C LEU A 10 -10.48 15.31 -6.98
N SER A 11 -10.85 15.57 -5.72
CA SER A 11 -9.96 15.38 -4.57
C SER A 11 -9.58 13.90 -4.39
N ARG A 12 -10.52 12.96 -4.59
CA ARG A 12 -10.26 11.52 -4.59
C ARG A 12 -9.29 11.11 -5.68
N ILE A 13 -9.50 11.58 -6.92
CA ILE A 13 -8.62 11.28 -8.06
C ILE A 13 -7.22 11.82 -7.78
N GLN A 14 -7.11 13.05 -7.29
CA GLN A 14 -5.82 13.68 -7.01
C GLN A 14 -5.05 12.92 -5.94
N PHE A 15 -5.68 12.61 -4.82
CA PHE A 15 -5.03 11.86 -3.73
C PHE A 15 -4.65 10.45 -4.17
N GLY A 16 -5.58 9.73 -4.82
CA GLY A 16 -5.33 8.38 -5.32
C GLY A 16 -4.18 8.32 -6.33
N ALA A 17 -4.19 9.24 -7.32
CA ALA A 17 -3.12 9.33 -8.32
C ALA A 17 -1.77 9.67 -7.67
N THR A 18 -1.75 10.60 -6.71
CA THR A 18 -0.52 10.99 -6.00
C THR A 18 0.04 9.83 -5.16
N ALA A 19 -0.83 9.11 -4.44
CA ALA A 19 -0.45 7.96 -3.62
C ALA A 19 0.11 6.82 -4.48
N MET A 20 -0.57 6.46 -5.57
CA MET A 20 -0.10 5.45 -6.51
C MET A 20 1.23 5.86 -7.15
N PHE A 21 1.39 7.12 -7.56
CA PHE A 21 2.65 7.60 -8.09
C PHE A 21 3.80 7.54 -7.08
N HIS A 22 3.56 7.93 -5.83
CA HIS A 22 4.54 7.81 -4.74
C HIS A 22 4.94 6.35 -4.52
N PHE A 23 3.99 5.43 -4.62
CA PHE A 23 4.22 4.00 -4.43
C PHE A 23 4.99 3.33 -5.60
N LEU A 24 5.29 4.03 -6.68
CA LEU A 24 6.27 3.56 -7.67
C LEU A 24 7.71 3.55 -7.10
N PHE A 25 8.02 4.43 -6.14
CA PHE A 25 9.36 4.58 -5.57
C PHE A 25 9.55 3.84 -4.24
N VAL A 26 8.53 3.84 -3.38
CA VAL A 26 8.61 3.27 -2.02
C VAL A 26 9.05 1.80 -1.99
N PRO A 27 8.49 0.88 -2.80
CA PRO A 27 8.86 -0.54 -2.76
C PRO A 27 10.34 -0.78 -3.03
N LEU A 28 10.91 -0.04 -3.99
CA LEU A 28 12.31 -0.18 -4.35
C LEU A 28 13.23 0.34 -3.24
N THR A 29 12.88 1.46 -2.60
CA THR A 29 13.62 2.00 -1.43
C THR A 29 13.64 0.98 -0.29
N LEU A 30 12.48 0.47 0.11
CA LEU A 30 12.34 -0.48 1.22
C LEU A 30 13.18 -1.75 1.01
N GLY A 31 13.09 -2.34 -0.17
CA GLY A 31 13.77 -3.61 -0.41
C GLY A 31 15.25 -3.47 -0.76
N LEU A 32 15.65 -2.43 -1.52
CA LEU A 32 17.08 -2.21 -1.82
C LEU A 32 17.86 -1.91 -0.55
N SER A 33 17.35 -1.15 0.39
CA SER A 33 18.05 -0.84 1.65
C SER A 33 18.49 -2.11 2.37
N TRP A 34 17.65 -3.14 2.48
CA TRP A 34 18.03 -4.42 3.10
C TRP A 34 18.95 -5.26 2.22
N ILE A 35 18.80 -5.24 0.90
CA ILE A 35 19.74 -5.88 -0.02
C ILE A 35 21.15 -5.28 0.16
N LEU A 36 21.25 -3.95 0.38
CA LEU A 36 22.52 -3.28 0.69
C LEU A 36 23.10 -3.77 2.02
N VAL A 37 22.29 -3.89 3.07
CA VAL A 37 22.70 -4.44 4.38
C VAL A 37 23.26 -5.84 4.22
N ILE A 38 22.58 -6.73 3.48
CA ILE A 38 23.01 -8.11 3.26
C ILE A 38 24.34 -8.14 2.48
N ALA A 39 24.45 -7.35 1.41
CA ALA A 39 25.66 -7.28 0.62
C ALA A 39 26.86 -6.74 1.43
N GLU A 40 26.64 -5.69 2.21
CA GLU A 40 27.67 -5.11 3.04
C GLU A 40 28.06 -6.00 4.21
N SER A 41 27.11 -6.71 4.83
CA SER A 41 27.41 -7.74 5.83
C SER A 41 28.33 -8.83 5.26
N ALA A 42 28.07 -9.28 4.02
CA ALA A 42 28.95 -10.21 3.34
C ALA A 42 30.35 -9.61 3.09
N TYR A 43 30.45 -8.30 2.82
CA TYR A 43 31.74 -7.61 2.73
C TYR A 43 32.48 -7.59 4.07
N VAL A 44 31.81 -7.23 5.14
CA VAL A 44 32.40 -7.14 6.49
C VAL A 44 32.90 -8.52 6.94
N MET A 45 32.09 -9.56 6.74
CA MET A 45 32.43 -10.94 7.17
C MET A 45 33.53 -11.60 6.31
N THR A 46 33.53 -11.34 5.00
CA THR A 46 34.45 -12.07 4.09
C THR A 46 35.66 -11.26 3.65
N GLY A 47 35.63 -9.94 3.79
CA GLY A 47 36.65 -9.02 3.28
C GLY A 47 36.69 -8.91 1.74
N LYS A 48 35.81 -9.62 1.01
CA LYS A 48 35.83 -9.65 -0.46
C LYS A 48 35.29 -8.35 -1.05
N VAL A 49 36.15 -7.62 -1.76
CA VAL A 49 35.87 -6.29 -2.32
C VAL A 49 34.65 -6.27 -3.27
N ILE A 50 34.34 -7.39 -3.92
CA ILE A 50 33.18 -7.50 -4.81
C ILE A 50 31.86 -7.16 -4.09
N TYR A 51 31.72 -7.51 -2.82
CA TYR A 51 30.53 -7.16 -2.03
C TYR A 51 30.48 -5.66 -1.69
N LYS A 52 31.64 -5.03 -1.45
CA LYS A 52 31.73 -3.55 -1.35
C LYS A 52 31.25 -2.88 -2.64
N ASP A 53 31.67 -3.41 -3.79
CA ASP A 53 31.29 -2.88 -5.09
C ASP A 53 29.81 -3.11 -5.39
N ILE A 54 29.24 -4.26 -4.98
CA ILE A 54 27.79 -4.55 -5.05
C ILE A 54 27.02 -3.50 -4.22
N THR A 55 27.41 -3.28 -2.95
CA THR A 55 26.77 -2.30 -2.09
C THR A 55 26.83 -0.89 -2.71
N ARG A 56 27.99 -0.47 -3.20
CA ARG A 56 28.15 0.85 -3.82
C ARG A 56 27.35 1.02 -5.12
N PHE A 57 27.27 -0.03 -5.94
CA PHE A 57 26.52 0.02 -7.20
C PHE A 57 25.01 0.09 -6.97
N TRP A 58 24.46 -0.85 -6.19
CA TRP A 58 23.03 -0.83 -5.85
C TRP A 58 22.67 0.37 -4.97
N GLY A 59 23.60 0.84 -4.14
CA GLY A 59 23.45 2.06 -3.37
C GLY A 59 23.26 3.31 -4.23
N LYS A 60 23.92 3.40 -5.41
CA LYS A 60 23.65 4.52 -6.35
C LYS A 60 22.21 4.47 -6.87
N LEU A 61 21.70 3.28 -7.20
CA LEU A 61 20.32 3.12 -7.68
C LEU A 61 19.33 3.39 -6.55
N PHE A 62 19.63 2.93 -5.33
CA PHE A 62 18.88 3.27 -4.12
C PHE A 62 18.80 4.79 -3.93
N GLY A 63 19.93 5.51 -4.01
CA GLY A 63 19.92 6.97 -3.80
C GLY A 63 19.13 7.75 -4.84
N ILE A 64 19.15 7.34 -6.12
CA ILE A 64 18.32 7.95 -7.17
C ILE A 64 16.84 7.80 -6.81
N ASN A 65 16.43 6.57 -6.53
CA ASN A 65 15.04 6.25 -6.19
C ASN A 65 14.60 6.90 -4.87
N PHE A 66 15.47 6.93 -3.86
CA PHE A 66 15.21 7.54 -2.57
C PHE A 66 14.84 9.02 -2.66
N VAL A 67 15.58 9.81 -3.44
CA VAL A 67 15.29 11.24 -3.64
C VAL A 67 13.91 11.44 -4.28
N MET A 68 13.53 10.58 -5.23
CA MET A 68 12.21 10.64 -5.86
C MET A 68 11.11 10.26 -4.86
N GLY A 69 11.32 9.22 -4.06
CA GLY A 69 10.41 8.81 -3.00
C GLY A 69 10.16 9.92 -1.99
N VAL A 70 11.21 10.56 -1.47
CA VAL A 70 11.08 11.69 -0.52
C VAL A 70 10.32 12.86 -1.15
N THR A 71 10.66 13.26 -2.38
CA THR A 71 10.01 14.39 -3.04
C THR A 71 8.51 14.18 -3.23
N THR A 72 8.11 12.97 -3.64
CA THR A 72 6.70 12.62 -3.84
C THR A 72 5.96 12.41 -2.53
N GLY A 73 6.63 11.92 -1.48
CA GLY A 73 6.06 11.73 -0.14
C GLY A 73 5.69 13.05 0.51
N ILE A 74 6.59 14.03 0.51
CA ILE A 74 6.33 15.37 1.06
C ILE A 74 5.10 16.01 0.37
N THR A 75 4.99 15.89 -0.95
CA THR A 75 3.84 16.43 -1.69
C THR A 75 2.53 15.74 -1.30
N LEU A 76 2.57 14.42 -1.02
CA LEU A 76 1.41 13.67 -0.56
C LEU A 76 0.94 14.15 0.82
N GLU A 77 1.87 14.43 1.74
CA GLU A 77 1.54 14.95 3.07
C GLU A 77 0.87 16.33 3.01
N PHE A 78 1.33 17.22 2.14
CA PHE A 78 0.70 18.53 1.98
C PHE A 78 -0.77 18.45 1.58
N GLN A 79 -1.21 17.39 0.91
CA GLN A 79 -2.61 17.22 0.53
C GLN A 79 -3.56 17.05 1.73
N PHE A 80 -3.08 16.59 2.88
CA PHE A 80 -3.88 16.53 4.10
C PHE A 80 -4.33 17.92 4.57
N GLY A 81 -3.48 18.95 4.40
CA GLY A 81 -3.84 20.32 4.72
C GLY A 81 -4.59 21.05 3.61
N THR A 82 -4.32 20.74 2.34
CA THR A 82 -4.90 21.45 1.20
C THR A 82 -6.23 20.85 0.75
N ASN A 83 -6.27 19.54 0.49
CA ASN A 83 -7.43 18.89 -0.12
C ASN A 83 -8.36 18.23 0.90
N TRP A 84 -7.85 17.90 2.10
CA TRP A 84 -8.51 17.09 3.11
C TRP A 84 -8.53 17.79 4.48
N ALA A 85 -8.77 19.10 4.50
CA ALA A 85 -8.68 19.90 5.71
C ALA A 85 -9.70 19.48 6.78
N TYR A 86 -10.93 19.10 6.40
CA TYR A 86 -11.93 18.60 7.35
C TYR A 86 -11.53 17.27 7.96
N TYR A 87 -10.99 16.34 7.15
CA TYR A 87 -10.40 15.11 7.68
C TYR A 87 -9.28 15.42 8.69
N SER A 88 -8.34 16.28 8.33
CA SER A 88 -7.21 16.63 9.21
C SER A 88 -7.65 17.29 10.50
N HIS A 89 -8.72 18.11 10.46
CA HIS A 89 -9.32 18.70 11.65
C HIS A 89 -10.03 17.63 12.50
N TYR A 90 -10.77 16.73 11.87
CA TYR A 90 -11.58 15.71 12.53
C TYR A 90 -10.76 14.68 13.30
N VAL A 91 -9.55 14.35 12.83
CA VAL A 91 -8.66 13.30 13.40
C VAL A 91 -7.27 13.80 13.80
N GLY A 92 -7.10 15.11 13.97
CA GLY A 92 -5.79 15.74 14.16
C GLY A 92 -4.93 15.09 15.26
N ASP A 93 -5.54 14.73 16.37
CA ASP A 93 -4.84 14.12 17.51
C ASP A 93 -4.38 12.67 17.23
N ILE A 94 -5.12 11.94 16.39
CA ILE A 94 -4.88 10.52 16.13
C ILE A 94 -3.95 10.34 14.93
N PHE A 95 -4.26 11.02 13.83
CA PHE A 95 -3.53 10.91 12.58
C PHE A 95 -2.21 11.71 12.60
N GLY A 96 -2.23 12.89 13.22
CA GLY A 96 -1.06 13.77 13.29
C GLY A 96 0.08 13.21 14.14
N THR A 97 -0.21 12.43 15.18
CA THR A 97 0.83 11.82 16.03
C THR A 97 1.73 10.84 15.26
N PRO A 98 1.22 9.82 14.55
CA PRO A 98 2.06 8.96 13.71
C PRO A 98 2.86 9.73 12.65
N LEU A 99 2.27 10.72 11.98
CA LEU A 99 2.96 11.55 10.99
C LEU A 99 4.09 12.40 11.61
N ALA A 100 3.85 12.98 12.78
CA ALA A 100 4.88 13.76 13.47
C ALA A 100 6.05 12.88 13.92
N VAL A 101 5.78 11.69 14.43
CA VAL A 101 6.83 10.73 14.80
C VAL A 101 7.58 10.23 13.56
N GLU A 102 6.89 9.95 12.47
CA GLU A 102 7.51 9.62 11.19
C GLU A 102 8.48 10.72 10.76
N GLY A 103 8.01 11.96 10.66
CA GLY A 103 8.83 13.09 10.24
C GLY A 103 10.03 13.33 11.15
N LEU A 104 9.84 13.30 12.47
CA LEU A 104 10.90 13.59 13.45
C LEU A 104 11.91 12.44 13.58
N MET A 105 11.47 11.20 13.64
CA MET A 105 12.35 10.06 13.88
C MET A 105 12.83 9.43 12.59
N ALA A 106 11.92 9.03 11.71
CA ALA A 106 12.27 8.26 10.53
C ALA A 106 12.94 9.14 9.46
N PHE A 107 12.30 10.22 9.06
CA PHE A 107 12.83 11.10 8.00
C PHE A 107 14.16 11.78 8.38
N PHE A 108 14.28 12.33 9.60
CA PHE A 108 15.55 12.94 10.03
C PHE A 108 16.66 11.91 10.22
N LEU A 109 16.36 10.75 10.77
CA LEU A 109 17.32 9.65 10.88
C LEU A 109 17.81 9.24 9.48
N GLU A 110 16.90 9.02 8.57
CA GLU A 110 17.16 8.54 7.21
C GLU A 110 17.95 9.57 6.41
N SER A 111 17.51 10.82 6.35
CA SER A 111 18.19 11.87 5.59
C SER A 111 19.61 12.17 6.09
N THR A 112 19.83 12.13 7.41
CA THR A 112 21.17 12.31 8.00
C THR A 112 22.08 11.14 7.67
N LEU A 113 21.62 9.91 7.79
CA LEU A 113 22.42 8.71 7.60
C LEU A 113 22.68 8.38 6.14
N VAL A 114 21.78 8.76 5.22
CA VAL A 114 22.01 8.61 3.77
C VAL A 114 23.26 9.37 3.33
N GLY A 115 23.51 10.57 3.86
CA GLY A 115 24.76 11.29 3.62
C GLY A 115 25.98 10.50 4.08
N LEU A 116 25.94 9.92 5.28
CA LEU A 116 27.02 9.06 5.79
C LEU A 116 27.19 7.76 4.99
N PHE A 117 26.12 7.17 4.52
CA PHE A 117 26.16 5.99 3.63
C PHE A 117 26.93 6.28 2.35
N PHE A 118 26.71 7.42 1.70
CA PHE A 118 27.41 7.74 0.46
C PHE A 118 28.85 8.21 0.66
N PHE A 119 29.09 9.02 1.69
CA PHE A 119 30.38 9.73 1.89
C PHE A 119 31.23 9.16 3.04
N GLY A 120 30.74 8.11 3.72
CA GLY A 120 31.39 7.50 4.88
C GLY A 120 32.42 6.42 4.57
N TRP A 121 32.51 5.91 3.32
CA TRP A 121 33.33 4.76 2.94
C TRP A 121 34.81 4.84 3.32
N ASP A 122 35.38 6.03 3.31
CA ASP A 122 36.80 6.28 3.61
C ASP A 122 37.01 6.91 5.00
N LYS A 123 35.90 7.20 5.72
CA LYS A 123 35.93 7.84 7.04
C LYS A 123 35.55 6.90 8.18
N LEU A 124 34.75 5.89 7.90
CA LEU A 124 34.19 4.94 8.87
C LEU A 124 34.90 3.59 8.75
N SER A 125 35.02 2.89 9.87
CA SER A 125 35.40 1.48 9.85
C SER A 125 34.31 0.66 9.15
N ARG A 126 34.66 -0.55 8.68
CA ARG A 126 33.69 -1.43 7.98
C ARG A 126 32.44 -1.70 8.81
N GLY A 127 32.59 -1.94 10.12
CA GLY A 127 31.45 -2.20 11.01
C GLY A 127 30.61 -0.94 11.25
N GLN A 128 31.23 0.24 11.39
CA GLN A 128 30.49 1.49 11.53
C GLN A 128 29.70 1.83 10.25
N HIS A 129 30.27 1.60 9.07
CA HIS A 129 29.57 1.84 7.81
C HIS A 129 28.39 0.88 7.65
N LEU A 130 28.56 -0.41 7.97
CA LEU A 130 27.46 -1.38 8.01
C LEU A 130 26.35 -0.95 8.98
N LEU A 131 26.71 -0.43 10.15
CA LEU A 131 25.71 0.09 11.09
C LEU A 131 24.92 1.26 10.48
N VAL A 132 25.60 2.19 9.79
CA VAL A 132 24.93 3.28 9.06
C VAL A 132 23.97 2.73 8.01
N THR A 133 24.40 1.76 7.19
CA THR A 133 23.55 1.12 6.18
C THR A 133 22.33 0.43 6.80
N ALA A 134 22.52 -0.26 7.93
CA ALA A 134 21.43 -0.92 8.65
C ALA A 134 20.45 0.10 9.26
N LEU A 135 20.95 1.21 9.78
CA LEU A 135 20.11 2.29 10.32
C LEU A 135 19.33 3.03 9.21
N VAL A 136 19.88 3.19 8.00
CA VAL A 136 19.14 3.70 6.83
C VAL A 136 18.00 2.74 6.49
N ALA A 137 18.27 1.43 6.41
CA ALA A 137 17.24 0.44 6.13
C ALA A 137 16.15 0.41 7.21
N LEU A 138 16.54 0.51 8.47
CA LEU A 138 15.60 0.59 9.60
C LEU A 138 14.76 1.87 9.54
N GLY A 139 15.39 3.02 9.24
CA GLY A 139 14.70 4.32 9.10
C GLY A 139 13.60 4.26 8.05
N SER A 140 13.90 3.78 6.84
CA SER A 140 12.92 3.61 5.76
C SER A 140 11.76 2.70 6.17
N ASN A 141 12.03 1.62 6.91
CA ASN A 141 10.97 0.72 7.37
C ASN A 141 10.16 1.32 8.54
N LEU A 142 10.77 2.11 9.42
CA LEU A 142 10.05 2.83 10.48
C LEU A 142 9.15 3.92 9.90
N SER A 143 9.58 4.63 8.85
CA SER A 143 8.74 5.56 8.11
C SER A 143 7.48 4.83 7.59
N ALA A 144 7.67 3.71 6.90
CA ALA A 144 6.54 2.90 6.44
C ALA A 144 5.64 2.41 7.59
N LEU A 145 6.20 2.06 8.75
CA LEU A 145 5.42 1.63 9.92
C LEU A 145 4.47 2.72 10.40
N TRP A 146 4.96 3.94 10.61
CA TRP A 146 4.15 5.03 11.13
C TRP A 146 3.02 5.45 10.17
N ILE A 147 3.33 5.55 8.87
CA ILE A 147 2.32 5.83 7.85
C ILE A 147 1.26 4.71 7.78
N LEU A 148 1.68 3.44 7.91
CA LEU A 148 0.76 2.31 7.86
C LEU A 148 -0.03 2.11 9.16
N ILE A 149 0.45 2.58 10.30
CA ILE A 149 -0.35 2.70 11.52
C ILE A 149 -1.49 3.69 11.29
N ALA A 150 -1.19 4.89 10.77
CA ALA A 150 -2.21 5.89 10.45
C ALA A 150 -3.23 5.37 9.43
N ASN A 151 -2.77 4.76 8.34
CA ASN A 151 -3.65 4.19 7.31
C ASN A 151 -4.46 2.98 7.83
N GLY A 152 -3.86 2.13 8.66
CA GLY A 152 -4.54 1.00 9.28
C GLY A 152 -5.63 1.44 10.26
N TRP A 153 -5.40 2.54 10.97
CA TRP A 153 -6.43 3.15 11.81
C TRP A 153 -7.63 3.64 10.99
N MET A 154 -7.41 4.23 9.82
CA MET A 154 -8.51 4.60 8.91
C MET A 154 -9.35 3.40 8.45
N GLN A 155 -8.75 2.21 8.42
CA GLN A 155 -9.42 0.96 8.05
C GLN A 155 -10.17 0.31 9.23
N ASN A 156 -9.65 0.50 10.45
CA ASN A 156 -10.19 -0.03 11.71
C ASN A 156 -9.97 1.00 12.84
N PRO A 157 -10.89 1.96 13.04
CA PRO A 157 -10.70 3.10 13.94
C PRO A 157 -10.89 2.74 15.41
N VAL A 158 -9.90 2.04 15.98
CA VAL A 158 -9.86 1.67 17.41
C VAL A 158 -9.05 2.67 18.24
N GLY A 159 -9.29 2.73 19.55
CA GLY A 159 -8.54 3.58 20.48
C GLY A 159 -8.85 5.07 20.38
N ALA A 160 -10.00 5.43 19.78
CA ALA A 160 -10.46 6.80 19.65
C ALA A 160 -11.97 6.89 19.83
N GLU A 161 -12.45 8.02 20.35
CA GLU A 161 -13.87 8.29 20.57
C GLU A 161 -14.24 9.65 20.00
N PHE A 162 -15.49 9.77 19.50
CA PHE A 162 -16.02 11.04 19.04
C PHE A 162 -16.46 11.90 20.23
N ASN A 163 -15.96 13.13 20.30
CA ASN A 163 -16.34 14.11 21.30
C ASN A 163 -17.35 15.12 20.69
N PRO A 164 -18.64 15.13 21.14
CA PRO A 164 -19.65 16.01 20.59
C PRO A 164 -19.45 17.50 20.92
N MET A 165 -18.61 17.83 21.91
CA MET A 165 -18.29 19.21 22.26
C MET A 165 -17.21 19.81 21.38
N THR A 166 -16.21 19.03 21.00
CA THR A 166 -15.12 19.46 20.11
C THR A 166 -15.38 19.12 18.64
N MET A 167 -16.39 18.30 18.36
CA MET A 167 -16.74 17.81 17.01
C MET A 167 -15.60 17.08 16.32
N ARG A 168 -14.78 16.37 17.11
CA ARG A 168 -13.61 15.63 16.63
C ARG A 168 -13.53 14.25 17.24
N MET A 169 -12.78 13.38 16.58
CA MET A 169 -12.29 12.15 17.20
C MET A 169 -11.13 12.50 18.13
N GLU A 170 -11.17 11.98 19.33
CA GLU A 170 -10.13 12.17 20.34
C GLU A 170 -9.45 10.85 20.67
N LEU A 171 -8.15 10.90 20.88
CA LEU A 171 -7.34 9.73 21.20
C LEU A 171 -7.58 9.30 22.65
N VAL A 172 -8.03 8.07 22.85
CA VAL A 172 -8.32 7.48 24.18
C VAL A 172 -7.28 6.42 24.55
N ASP A 173 -6.85 5.63 23.58
CA ASP A 173 -5.89 4.54 23.79
C ASP A 173 -4.84 4.49 22.67
N VAL A 174 -3.66 5.04 22.97
CA VAL A 174 -2.50 5.05 22.06
C VAL A 174 -2.04 3.64 21.73
N ALA A 175 -2.09 2.72 22.68
CA ALA A 175 -1.63 1.36 22.46
C ALA A 175 -2.55 0.62 21.47
N ALA A 176 -3.87 0.81 21.58
CA ALA A 176 -4.83 0.25 20.62
C ALA A 176 -4.60 0.79 19.19
N VAL A 177 -4.21 2.06 19.03
CA VAL A 177 -3.87 2.64 17.72
C VAL A 177 -2.59 2.02 17.16
N ILE A 178 -1.51 1.98 17.96
CA ILE A 178 -0.19 1.46 17.51
C ILE A 178 -0.26 -0.04 17.23
N PHE A 179 -0.88 -0.82 18.10
CA PHE A 179 -1.00 -2.27 17.96
C PHE A 179 -2.28 -2.71 17.24
N ASN A 180 -2.89 -1.82 16.47
CA ASN A 180 -4.03 -2.14 15.63
C ASN A 180 -3.72 -3.35 14.74
N PRO A 181 -4.48 -4.45 14.83
CA PRO A 181 -4.16 -5.70 14.12
C PRO A 181 -4.18 -5.53 12.61
N VAL A 182 -5.05 -4.65 12.09
CA VAL A 182 -5.10 -4.33 10.65
C VAL A 182 -3.83 -3.60 10.22
N ALA A 183 -3.35 -2.62 11.02
CA ALA A 183 -2.13 -1.87 10.74
C ALA A 183 -0.90 -2.76 10.74
N GLN A 184 -0.78 -3.67 11.72
CA GLN A 184 0.37 -4.56 11.86
C GLN A 184 0.50 -5.53 10.68
N VAL A 185 -0.58 -6.19 10.30
CA VAL A 185 -0.59 -7.11 9.15
C VAL A 185 -0.32 -6.36 7.85
N LYS A 186 -0.95 -5.20 7.68
CA LYS A 186 -0.77 -4.35 6.50
C LYS A 186 0.68 -3.88 6.37
N PHE A 187 1.32 -3.49 7.48
CA PHE A 187 2.72 -3.09 7.49
C PHE A 187 3.63 -4.21 6.98
N VAL A 188 3.55 -5.40 7.59
CA VAL A 188 4.46 -6.48 7.22
C VAL A 188 4.21 -6.98 5.80
N HIS A 189 2.93 -7.06 5.37
CA HIS A 189 2.57 -7.42 3.99
C HIS A 189 3.11 -6.42 2.97
N THR A 190 2.89 -5.12 3.19
CA THR A 190 3.33 -4.05 2.29
C THR A 190 4.85 -3.97 2.17
N VAL A 191 5.55 -4.06 3.30
CA VAL A 191 7.02 -4.04 3.33
C VAL A 191 7.60 -5.27 2.65
N ALA A 192 7.04 -6.46 2.90
CA ALA A 192 7.45 -7.69 2.23
C ALA A 192 7.22 -7.62 0.71
N ALA A 193 6.12 -7.01 0.25
CA ALA A 193 5.88 -6.77 -1.17
C ALA A 193 6.95 -5.84 -1.79
N GLY A 194 7.40 -4.82 -1.05
CA GLY A 194 8.53 -3.98 -1.43
C GLY A 194 9.84 -4.79 -1.56
N TYR A 195 10.08 -5.73 -0.66
CA TYR A 195 11.24 -6.63 -0.74
C TYR A 195 11.19 -7.54 -1.99
N VAL A 196 10.01 -8.02 -2.36
CA VAL A 196 9.80 -8.77 -3.61
C VAL A 196 10.13 -7.88 -4.83
N ALA A 197 9.62 -6.65 -4.86
CA ALA A 197 9.85 -5.71 -5.96
C ALA A 197 11.35 -5.41 -6.15
N ALA A 198 12.06 -5.04 -5.10
CA ALA A 198 13.49 -4.77 -5.15
C ALA A 198 14.31 -6.02 -5.51
N SER A 199 13.93 -7.19 -5.00
CA SER A 199 14.60 -8.46 -5.32
C SER A 199 14.46 -8.81 -6.79
N LEU A 200 13.25 -8.68 -7.36
CA LEU A 200 13.05 -8.94 -8.78
C LEU A 200 13.76 -7.91 -9.66
N PHE A 201 13.79 -6.64 -9.24
CA PHE A 201 14.57 -5.60 -9.91
C PHE A 201 16.05 -5.97 -9.99
N VAL A 202 16.67 -6.35 -8.86
CA VAL A 202 18.09 -6.78 -8.82
C VAL A 202 18.30 -8.04 -9.65
N MET A 203 17.42 -9.05 -9.54
CA MET A 203 17.51 -10.28 -10.34
C MET A 203 17.33 -10.01 -11.82
N GLY A 204 16.39 -9.15 -12.21
CA GLY A 204 16.13 -8.80 -13.61
C GLY A 204 17.29 -8.06 -14.26
N VAL A 205 17.85 -7.05 -13.57
CA VAL A 205 19.06 -6.35 -14.04
C VAL A 205 20.26 -7.29 -14.09
N SER A 206 20.46 -8.13 -13.08
CA SER A 206 21.53 -9.14 -13.08
C SER A 206 21.34 -10.14 -14.22
N SER A 207 20.11 -10.54 -14.52
CA SER A 207 19.79 -11.39 -15.68
C SER A 207 20.17 -10.73 -17.00
N TRP A 208 19.95 -9.44 -17.14
CA TRP A 208 20.35 -8.68 -18.31
C TRP A 208 21.89 -8.68 -18.51
N TYR A 209 22.68 -8.54 -17.42
CA TYR A 209 24.14 -8.69 -17.48
C TYR A 209 24.55 -10.11 -17.87
N LEU A 210 23.93 -11.14 -17.26
CA LEU A 210 24.24 -12.55 -17.56
C LEU A 210 23.93 -12.92 -19.01
N LEU A 211 22.81 -12.46 -19.55
CA LEU A 211 22.43 -12.66 -20.96
C LEU A 211 23.43 -12.03 -21.94
N ARG A 212 24.07 -10.92 -21.55
CA ARG A 212 25.09 -10.22 -22.33
C ARG A 212 26.50 -10.66 -22.01
N ARG A 213 26.67 -11.60 -21.07
CA ARG A 213 27.96 -12.04 -20.55
C ARG A 213 28.83 -10.90 -20.03
N MET A 214 28.21 -9.88 -19.45
CA MET A 214 28.87 -8.73 -18.85
C MET A 214 28.92 -8.91 -17.33
N GLU A 215 30.07 -8.63 -16.72
CA GLU A 215 30.27 -8.61 -15.27
C GLU A 215 29.68 -9.85 -14.55
N VAL A 216 29.91 -11.05 -15.09
CA VAL A 216 29.22 -12.28 -14.69
C VAL A 216 29.36 -12.58 -13.21
N ARG A 217 30.56 -12.40 -12.62
CA ARG A 217 30.75 -12.64 -11.17
C ARG A 217 29.96 -11.66 -10.32
N PHE A 218 29.93 -10.40 -10.70
CA PHE A 218 29.14 -9.36 -10.04
C PHE A 218 27.65 -9.67 -10.12
N ALA A 219 27.18 -9.98 -11.33
CA ALA A 219 25.77 -10.30 -11.58
C ALA A 219 25.30 -11.55 -10.82
N LEU A 220 26.09 -12.62 -10.81
CA LEU A 220 25.77 -13.85 -10.08
C LEU A 220 25.66 -13.62 -8.56
N ARG A 221 26.55 -12.81 -7.98
CA ARG A 221 26.50 -12.53 -6.54
C ARG A 221 25.33 -11.62 -6.16
N SER A 222 25.06 -10.58 -6.96
CA SER A 222 23.88 -9.73 -6.79
C SER A 222 22.60 -10.57 -6.91
N PHE A 223 22.53 -11.43 -7.93
CA PHE A 223 21.40 -12.33 -8.16
C PHE A 223 21.20 -13.30 -6.98
N ALA A 224 22.28 -13.88 -6.45
CA ALA A 224 22.20 -14.82 -5.34
C ALA A 224 21.62 -14.18 -4.08
N ILE A 225 22.07 -12.97 -3.72
CA ILE A 225 21.53 -12.21 -2.59
C ILE A 225 20.04 -11.93 -2.81
N ALA A 226 19.69 -11.38 -3.96
CA ALA A 226 18.32 -11.01 -4.26
C ALA A 226 17.38 -12.22 -4.38
N SER A 227 17.86 -13.34 -4.95
CA SER A 227 17.05 -14.56 -5.09
C SER A 227 16.67 -15.17 -3.74
N GLY A 228 17.62 -15.26 -2.80
CA GLY A 228 17.33 -15.77 -1.46
C GLY A 228 16.41 -14.86 -0.66
N PHE A 229 16.72 -13.56 -0.64
CA PHE A 229 15.91 -12.56 0.05
C PHE A 229 14.49 -12.46 -0.53
N GLY A 230 14.37 -12.42 -1.87
CA GLY A 230 13.10 -12.33 -2.56
C GLY A 230 12.23 -13.58 -2.43
N LEU A 231 12.83 -14.78 -2.38
CA LEU A 231 12.07 -16.02 -2.14
C LEU A 231 11.46 -16.03 -0.73
N ALA A 232 12.22 -15.62 0.28
CA ALA A 232 11.68 -15.47 1.63
C ALA A 232 10.57 -14.41 1.67
N ALA A 233 10.77 -13.27 0.98
CA ALA A 233 9.80 -12.18 0.92
C ALA A 233 8.47 -12.61 0.26
N ILE A 234 8.52 -13.33 -0.88
CA ILE A 234 7.27 -13.74 -1.57
C ILE A 234 6.49 -14.77 -0.75
N LEU A 235 7.17 -15.67 -0.04
CA LEU A 235 6.51 -16.58 0.88
C LEU A 235 5.83 -15.82 2.03
N SER A 236 6.50 -14.81 2.58
CA SER A 236 5.93 -13.93 3.60
C SER A 236 4.71 -13.16 3.07
N VAL A 237 4.77 -12.62 1.85
CA VAL A 237 3.65 -11.91 1.20
C VAL A 237 2.41 -12.80 1.09
N ILE A 238 2.57 -14.08 0.75
CA ILE A 238 1.45 -15.02 0.62
C ILE A 238 0.80 -15.26 2.00
N VAL A 239 1.60 -15.59 3.02
CA VAL A 239 1.09 -15.86 4.37
C VAL A 239 0.41 -14.62 4.97
N LEU A 240 1.02 -13.45 4.82
CA LEU A 240 0.49 -12.20 5.35
C LEU A 240 -0.68 -11.66 4.53
N GLY A 241 -0.75 -12.01 3.25
CA GLY A 241 -1.91 -11.73 2.40
C GLY A 241 -3.15 -12.49 2.85
N ASP A 242 -3.00 -13.77 3.21
CA ASP A 242 -4.06 -14.57 3.80
C ASP A 242 -4.54 -13.95 5.13
N GLU A 243 -3.62 -13.60 6.04
CA GLU A 243 -3.99 -12.92 7.29
C GLU A 243 -4.69 -11.58 7.05
N SER A 244 -4.25 -10.81 6.04
CA SER A 244 -4.90 -9.55 5.67
C SER A 244 -6.33 -9.76 5.15
N GLY A 245 -6.56 -10.82 4.39
CA GLY A 245 -7.89 -11.23 3.94
C GLY A 245 -8.80 -11.58 5.11
N TYR A 246 -8.31 -12.38 6.04
CA TYR A 246 -9.03 -12.77 7.25
C TYR A 246 -9.41 -11.54 8.10
N ARG A 247 -8.45 -10.65 8.40
CA ARG A 247 -8.73 -9.40 9.15
C ARG A 247 -9.72 -8.48 8.44
N SER A 248 -9.66 -8.42 7.11
CA SER A 248 -10.66 -7.67 6.34
C SER A 248 -12.06 -8.28 6.48
N GLY A 249 -12.17 -9.59 6.57
CA GLY A 249 -13.43 -10.28 6.84
C GLY A 249 -14.04 -9.95 8.19
N GLU A 250 -13.19 -9.76 9.22
CA GLU A 250 -13.64 -9.40 10.57
C GLU A 250 -14.13 -7.94 10.66
N VAL A 251 -13.38 -6.98 10.08
CA VAL A 251 -13.61 -5.54 10.33
C VAL A 251 -14.18 -4.78 9.13
N GLN A 252 -14.12 -5.31 7.92
CA GLN A 252 -14.56 -4.66 6.68
C GLN A 252 -15.33 -5.65 5.78
N LYS A 253 -16.44 -6.16 6.28
CA LYS A 253 -17.27 -7.16 5.59
C LYS A 253 -17.67 -6.74 4.16
N VAL A 254 -18.03 -5.46 3.98
CA VAL A 254 -18.39 -4.90 2.67
C VAL A 254 -17.22 -5.02 1.67
N LYS A 255 -15.99 -4.70 2.11
CA LYS A 255 -14.80 -4.84 1.26
C LYS A 255 -14.59 -6.29 0.86
N LEU A 256 -14.66 -7.22 1.82
CA LEU A 256 -14.51 -8.65 1.53
C LEU A 256 -15.57 -9.13 0.53
N ALA A 257 -16.85 -8.81 0.78
CA ALA A 257 -17.94 -9.18 -0.12
C ALA A 257 -17.78 -8.57 -1.53
N ALA A 258 -17.27 -7.34 -1.62
CA ALA A 258 -17.05 -6.65 -2.90
C ALA A 258 -15.89 -7.26 -3.70
N ILE A 259 -14.74 -7.58 -3.08
CA ILE A 259 -13.61 -8.22 -3.78
C ILE A 259 -13.94 -9.62 -4.25
N GLU A 260 -14.92 -10.28 -3.61
CA GLU A 260 -15.39 -11.62 -3.99
C GLU A 260 -16.63 -11.59 -4.90
N ALA A 261 -17.21 -10.42 -5.16
CA ALA A 261 -18.48 -10.24 -5.85
C ALA A 261 -19.59 -11.11 -5.23
N GLN A 262 -19.61 -11.16 -3.90
CA GLN A 262 -20.53 -11.92 -3.09
C GLN A 262 -21.84 -11.13 -2.89
N TRP A 263 -22.82 -11.30 -3.77
CA TRP A 263 -24.06 -10.55 -3.74
C TRP A 263 -25.05 -11.04 -2.69
N HIS A 264 -25.13 -12.33 -2.49
CA HIS A 264 -25.99 -13.01 -1.53
C HIS A 264 -25.16 -13.66 -0.43
N THR A 265 -25.69 -13.70 0.79
CA THR A 265 -25.10 -14.51 1.86
C THR A 265 -25.03 -15.97 1.43
N GLU A 266 -23.84 -16.54 1.42
CA GLU A 266 -23.62 -17.93 1.07
C GLU A 266 -23.51 -18.74 2.36
N PRO A 267 -24.33 -19.81 2.50
CA PRO A 267 -24.24 -20.69 3.66
C PRO A 267 -22.85 -21.35 3.72
N ALA A 268 -22.46 -21.74 4.91
CA ALA A 268 -21.21 -22.46 5.11
C ALA A 268 -21.27 -23.87 4.44
N PRO A 269 -20.15 -24.32 3.86
CA PRO A 269 -18.89 -23.61 3.63
C PRO A 269 -18.92 -22.79 2.33
N ALA A 270 -18.55 -21.50 2.42
CA ALA A 270 -18.64 -20.57 1.29
C ALA A 270 -17.61 -20.88 0.19
N SER A 271 -18.00 -20.63 -1.06
CA SER A 271 -17.19 -20.88 -2.27
C SER A 271 -16.38 -19.63 -2.67
N PHE A 272 -15.15 -19.81 -3.12
CA PHE A 272 -14.32 -18.74 -3.69
C PHE A 272 -14.62 -18.58 -5.18
N THR A 273 -14.93 -17.37 -5.63
CA THR A 273 -15.14 -17.08 -7.05
C THR A 273 -13.80 -16.81 -7.73
N LEU A 274 -13.25 -17.78 -8.45
CA LEU A 274 -11.98 -17.64 -9.16
C LEU A 274 -12.08 -16.66 -10.34
N PHE A 275 -13.13 -16.77 -11.12
CA PHE A 275 -13.42 -15.97 -12.31
C PHE A 275 -14.92 -15.65 -12.36
N GLY A 276 -15.29 -14.50 -12.90
CA GLY A 276 -16.67 -14.10 -13.09
C GLY A 276 -16.77 -12.68 -13.64
N LEU A 277 -17.93 -12.32 -14.13
CA LEU A 277 -18.24 -10.99 -14.64
C LEU A 277 -19.27 -10.34 -13.70
N PRO A 278 -18.83 -9.57 -12.69
CA PRO A 278 -19.75 -8.90 -11.76
C PRO A 278 -20.57 -7.82 -12.47
N ASP A 279 -21.88 -7.87 -12.28
CA ASP A 279 -22.84 -6.86 -12.73
C ASP A 279 -23.46 -6.20 -11.49
N GLN A 280 -23.11 -4.94 -11.25
CA GLN A 280 -23.58 -4.16 -10.11
C GLN A 280 -25.07 -3.83 -10.24
N SER A 281 -25.57 -3.62 -11.45
CA SER A 281 -26.97 -3.22 -11.66
C SER A 281 -27.95 -4.40 -11.48
N ALA A 282 -27.53 -5.60 -11.87
CA ALA A 282 -28.28 -6.83 -11.68
C ALA A 282 -27.96 -7.50 -10.33
N GLU A 283 -26.97 -7.02 -9.59
CA GLU A 283 -26.44 -7.60 -8.35
C GLU A 283 -26.18 -9.11 -8.48
N THR A 284 -25.47 -9.47 -9.54
CA THR A 284 -25.13 -10.87 -9.87
C THR A 284 -23.74 -10.96 -10.50
N THR A 285 -23.20 -12.17 -10.54
CA THR A 285 -21.93 -12.46 -11.21
C THR A 285 -22.16 -13.48 -12.31
N HIS A 286 -22.05 -13.04 -13.57
CA HIS A 286 -22.21 -13.92 -14.73
C HIS A 286 -20.97 -14.77 -14.96
N ALA A 287 -21.16 -15.95 -15.58
CA ALA A 287 -20.08 -16.90 -15.92
C ALA A 287 -19.12 -17.21 -14.75
N ALA A 288 -19.65 -17.28 -13.53
CA ALA A 288 -18.87 -17.52 -12.34
C ALA A 288 -18.28 -18.94 -12.31
N VAL A 289 -16.95 -19.03 -12.15
CA VAL A 289 -16.23 -20.27 -11.87
C VAL A 289 -15.86 -20.25 -10.40
N LYS A 290 -16.46 -21.14 -9.62
CA LYS A 290 -16.29 -21.19 -8.15
C LYS A 290 -15.46 -22.40 -7.73
N ILE A 291 -14.61 -22.20 -6.71
CA ILE A 291 -13.91 -23.28 -6.02
C ILE A 291 -14.64 -23.50 -4.68
N PRO A 292 -15.26 -24.68 -4.48
CA PRO A 292 -15.99 -24.98 -3.26
C PRO A 292 -15.10 -24.90 -2.01
N TYR A 293 -15.67 -24.54 -0.87
CA TYR A 293 -15.03 -24.52 0.46
C TYR A 293 -13.92 -23.48 0.67
N LEU A 294 -13.28 -23.01 -0.40
CA LEU A 294 -12.05 -22.22 -0.30
C LEU A 294 -12.28 -20.86 0.38
N MET A 295 -13.43 -20.22 0.15
CA MET A 295 -13.74 -18.92 0.76
C MET A 295 -13.92 -19.03 2.27
N GLY A 296 -14.59 -20.05 2.77
CA GLY A 296 -14.71 -20.32 4.20
C GLY A 296 -13.35 -20.47 4.87
N ILE A 297 -12.42 -21.19 4.25
CA ILE A 297 -11.06 -21.37 4.78
C ILE A 297 -10.29 -20.03 4.83
N ILE A 298 -10.37 -19.21 3.78
CA ILE A 298 -9.60 -17.96 3.66
C ILE A 298 -10.22 -16.85 4.52
N ALA A 299 -11.55 -16.66 4.44
CA ALA A 299 -12.22 -15.50 5.03
C ALA A 299 -12.61 -15.68 6.49
N THR A 300 -13.02 -16.90 6.88
CA THR A 300 -13.52 -17.16 8.24
C THR A 300 -12.68 -18.18 9.02
N ARG A 301 -11.72 -18.84 8.35
CA ARG A 301 -10.94 -19.97 8.91
C ARG A 301 -11.83 -21.07 9.47
N SER A 302 -13.07 -21.16 8.98
CA SER A 302 -14.11 -22.07 9.42
C SER A 302 -14.82 -22.66 8.20
N LEU A 303 -15.30 -23.89 8.36
CA LEU A 303 -16.20 -24.51 7.38
C LEU A 303 -17.68 -24.36 7.79
N ASP A 304 -17.93 -23.80 8.97
CA ASP A 304 -19.25 -23.70 9.60
C ASP A 304 -19.79 -22.25 9.63
N GLU A 305 -18.97 -21.27 9.27
CA GLU A 305 -19.35 -19.87 9.24
C GLU A 305 -19.77 -19.42 7.83
N GLN A 306 -20.85 -18.65 7.77
CA GLN A 306 -21.35 -18.05 6.53
C GLN A 306 -20.58 -16.77 6.18
N VAL A 307 -20.50 -16.45 4.88
CA VAL A 307 -19.97 -15.18 4.38
C VAL A 307 -21.13 -14.29 3.96
N THR A 308 -21.27 -13.13 4.62
CA THR A 308 -22.38 -12.20 4.39
C THR A 308 -22.28 -11.56 3.01
N GLY A 309 -23.37 -11.54 2.27
CA GLY A 309 -23.46 -10.93 0.95
C GLY A 309 -23.78 -9.43 0.98
N LEU A 310 -23.48 -8.76 -0.15
CA LEU A 310 -23.68 -7.30 -0.28
C LEU A 310 -25.14 -6.87 -0.09
N LYS A 311 -26.13 -7.70 -0.47
CA LYS A 311 -27.55 -7.37 -0.29
C LYS A 311 -27.94 -7.26 1.17
N ASP A 312 -27.47 -8.20 1.99
CA ASP A 312 -27.76 -8.20 3.42
C ASP A 312 -27.02 -7.05 4.14
N LEU A 313 -25.78 -6.75 3.68
CA LEU A 313 -25.03 -5.59 4.17
C LEU A 313 -25.69 -4.27 3.80
N LYS A 314 -26.29 -4.13 2.60
CA LYS A 314 -27.09 -2.96 2.24
C LYS A 314 -28.31 -2.78 3.16
N ALA A 315 -29.01 -3.87 3.46
CA ALA A 315 -30.14 -3.82 4.39
C ALA A 315 -29.72 -3.40 5.81
N GLU A 316 -28.55 -3.89 6.28
CA GLU A 316 -27.97 -3.44 7.54
C GLU A 316 -27.60 -1.95 7.49
N HIS A 317 -27.00 -1.47 6.39
CA HIS A 317 -26.64 -0.08 6.20
C HIS A 317 -27.86 0.84 6.20
N GLU A 318 -29.00 0.43 5.65
CA GLU A 318 -30.23 1.21 5.72
C GLU A 318 -30.66 1.43 7.17
N VAL A 319 -30.65 0.40 8.00
CA VAL A 319 -30.97 0.50 9.43
C VAL A 319 -29.98 1.45 10.13
N ARG A 320 -28.69 1.33 9.85
CA ARG A 320 -27.66 2.18 10.43
C ARG A 320 -27.76 3.63 9.96
N ILE A 321 -28.11 3.89 8.69
CA ILE A 321 -28.35 5.25 8.17
C ILE A 321 -29.51 5.91 8.92
N ARG A 322 -30.65 5.20 9.13
CA ARG A 322 -31.77 5.71 9.88
C ARG A 322 -31.42 5.98 11.35
N SER A 323 -30.63 5.11 11.97
CA SER A 323 -30.10 5.33 13.33
C SER A 323 -29.17 6.55 13.37
N GLY A 324 -28.32 6.71 12.36
CA GLY A 324 -27.40 7.85 12.21
C GLY A 324 -28.10 9.19 12.00
N MET A 325 -29.29 9.20 11.38
CA MET A 325 -30.13 10.40 11.30
C MET A 325 -30.55 10.89 12.70
N LEU A 326 -30.95 9.96 13.56
CA LEU A 326 -31.31 10.29 14.95
C LEU A 326 -30.12 10.78 15.77
N ALA A 327 -28.94 10.16 15.55
CA ALA A 327 -27.69 10.62 16.15
C ALA A 327 -27.33 12.04 15.74
N HIS A 328 -27.47 12.36 14.45
CA HIS A 328 -27.16 13.69 13.92
C HIS A 328 -28.11 14.74 14.44
N GLU A 329 -29.41 14.48 14.46
CA GLU A 329 -30.43 15.39 15.01
C GLU A 329 -30.18 15.67 16.50
N ALA A 330 -29.92 14.62 17.28
CA ALA A 330 -29.54 14.74 18.67
C ALA A 330 -28.26 15.56 18.90
N LEU A 331 -27.26 15.38 18.02
CA LEU A 331 -26.01 16.15 18.05
C LEU A 331 -26.25 17.64 17.78
N GLU A 332 -27.09 17.99 16.81
CA GLU A 332 -27.48 19.38 16.53
C GLU A 332 -28.22 20.01 17.74
N ALA A 333 -29.12 19.27 18.37
CA ALA A 333 -29.81 19.71 19.58
C ALA A 333 -28.82 19.95 20.75
N LEU A 334 -27.84 19.07 20.94
CA LEU A 334 -26.76 19.23 21.93
C LEU A 334 -25.88 20.45 21.67
N ARG A 335 -25.64 20.77 20.40
CA ARG A 335 -24.88 21.97 20.01
C ARG A 335 -25.63 23.25 20.30
N ALA A 336 -26.96 23.22 20.16
CA ALA A 336 -27.82 24.35 20.48
C ALA A 336 -27.99 24.53 21.99
N ASP A 337 -28.15 23.44 22.72
CA ASP A 337 -28.27 23.41 24.19
C ASP A 337 -27.54 22.18 24.76
N GLY A 338 -26.31 22.39 25.22
CA GLY A 338 -25.45 21.34 25.82
C GLY A 338 -26.02 20.73 27.12
N SER A 339 -27.06 21.33 27.73
CA SER A 339 -27.75 20.82 28.92
C SER A 339 -28.92 19.89 28.60
N ASN A 340 -29.31 19.73 27.34
CA ASN A 340 -30.44 18.91 26.91
C ASN A 340 -30.19 17.42 27.19
N ALA A 341 -30.74 16.91 28.28
CA ALA A 341 -30.59 15.54 28.74
C ALA A 341 -31.20 14.50 27.79
N GLU A 342 -32.35 14.83 27.14
CA GLU A 342 -32.99 13.94 26.18
C GLU A 342 -32.18 13.78 24.91
N ALA A 343 -31.68 14.89 24.37
CA ALA A 343 -30.76 14.85 23.20
C ALA A 343 -29.49 14.07 23.52
N ARG A 344 -28.93 14.23 24.73
CA ARG A 344 -27.77 13.46 25.17
C ARG A 344 -28.03 11.97 25.22
N ALA A 345 -29.16 11.56 25.81
CA ALA A 345 -29.53 10.15 25.89
C ALA A 345 -29.78 9.53 24.50
N THR A 346 -30.40 10.29 23.59
CA THR A 346 -30.60 9.87 22.19
C THR A 346 -29.27 9.75 21.45
N PHE A 347 -28.40 10.74 21.60
CA PHE A 347 -27.06 10.70 20.98
C PHE A 347 -26.27 9.49 21.46
N GLU A 348 -26.17 9.26 22.77
CA GLU A 348 -25.41 8.10 23.30
C GLU A 348 -25.95 6.75 22.82
N ARG A 349 -27.25 6.64 22.56
CA ARG A 349 -27.86 5.42 22.03
C ARG A 349 -27.49 5.16 20.57
N HIS A 350 -27.36 6.21 19.76
CA HIS A 350 -27.19 6.12 18.30
C HIS A 350 -25.82 6.57 17.80
N ARG A 351 -24.93 7.03 18.69
CA ARG A 351 -23.61 7.61 18.32
C ARG A 351 -22.75 6.73 17.45
N ALA A 352 -22.87 5.40 17.58
CA ALA A 352 -22.11 4.44 16.79
C ALA A 352 -22.43 4.49 15.29
N ASP A 353 -23.63 5.01 14.95
CA ASP A 353 -24.11 5.11 13.58
C ASP A 353 -24.05 6.54 13.02
N LEU A 354 -23.47 7.50 13.77
CA LEU A 354 -23.37 8.90 13.33
C LEU A 354 -22.73 9.01 11.94
N GLY A 355 -21.66 8.26 11.66
CA GLY A 355 -21.00 8.22 10.35
C GLY A 355 -21.94 7.80 9.22
N TYR A 356 -22.83 6.84 9.47
CA TYR A 356 -23.83 6.40 8.51
C TYR A 356 -24.87 7.49 8.20
N GLY A 357 -25.25 8.30 9.21
CA GLY A 357 -26.07 9.49 8.97
C GLY A 357 -25.39 10.50 8.05
N LEU A 358 -24.06 10.66 8.17
CA LEU A 358 -23.28 11.57 7.30
C LEU A 358 -23.24 11.13 5.83
N LEU A 359 -23.55 9.87 5.50
CA LEU A 359 -23.68 9.42 4.10
C LEU A 359 -24.80 10.15 3.36
N LEU A 360 -25.76 10.74 4.08
CA LEU A 360 -26.84 11.53 3.49
C LEU A 360 -26.43 12.94 3.07
N THR A 361 -25.25 13.42 3.46
CA THR A 361 -24.76 14.78 3.16
C THR A 361 -24.87 15.16 1.66
N PRO A 362 -24.58 14.28 0.68
CA PRO A 362 -24.73 14.62 -0.74
C PRO A 362 -26.18 14.66 -1.24
N TYR A 363 -27.14 14.10 -0.50
CA TYR A 363 -28.51 13.84 -0.95
C TYR A 363 -29.56 14.65 -0.21
N ALA A 364 -29.27 15.15 0.99
CA ALA A 364 -30.21 15.90 1.82
C ALA A 364 -29.54 17.17 2.38
N LYS A 365 -30.25 18.30 2.36
CA LYS A 365 -29.80 19.54 3.02
C LYS A 365 -29.79 19.44 4.53
N GLU A 366 -30.79 18.77 5.09
CA GLU A 366 -30.93 18.49 6.51
C GLU A 366 -30.99 16.97 6.68
N ILE A 367 -29.99 16.40 7.32
CA ILE A 367 -29.82 14.93 7.46
C ILE A 367 -31.02 14.33 8.20
N GLY A 368 -31.51 14.96 9.29
CA GLY A 368 -32.64 14.48 10.07
C GLY A 368 -34.00 14.48 9.31
N LYS A 369 -34.09 15.18 8.16
CA LYS A 369 -35.31 15.26 7.33
C LYS A 369 -35.12 14.63 5.94
N ALA A 370 -34.13 13.75 5.77
CA ALA A 370 -33.92 13.06 4.50
C ALA A 370 -35.15 12.20 4.14
N ASP A 371 -35.54 12.26 2.87
CA ASP A 371 -36.63 11.44 2.34
C ASP A 371 -36.13 10.02 1.99
N GLU A 372 -37.09 9.13 1.71
CA GLU A 372 -36.78 7.74 1.33
C GLU A 372 -35.94 7.65 0.08
N GLY A 373 -36.05 8.59 -0.85
CA GLY A 373 -35.25 8.64 -2.08
C GLY A 373 -33.80 8.99 -1.78
N ALA A 374 -33.52 9.88 -0.83
CA ALA A 374 -32.17 10.20 -0.35
C ALA A 374 -31.54 9.02 0.40
N ILE A 375 -32.33 8.36 1.26
CA ILE A 375 -31.88 7.17 1.99
C ILE A 375 -31.50 6.05 1.03
N ALA A 376 -32.37 5.72 0.05
CA ALA A 376 -32.09 4.69 -0.95
C ALA A 376 -30.79 4.95 -1.73
N LYS A 377 -30.54 6.21 -2.14
CA LYS A 377 -29.29 6.58 -2.79
C LYS A 377 -28.07 6.42 -1.89
N ALA A 378 -28.17 6.83 -0.62
CA ALA A 378 -27.10 6.68 0.35
C ALA A 378 -26.76 5.20 0.61
N VAL A 379 -27.78 4.33 0.66
CA VAL A 379 -27.62 2.88 0.77
C VAL A 379 -26.90 2.32 -0.46
N ASP A 380 -27.30 2.69 -1.67
CA ASP A 380 -26.65 2.21 -2.89
C ASP A 380 -25.18 2.64 -2.97
N ASP A 381 -24.89 3.90 -2.61
CA ASP A 381 -23.54 4.44 -2.64
C ASP A 381 -22.68 4.03 -1.41
N SER A 382 -23.28 3.35 -0.42
CA SER A 382 -22.52 2.78 0.70
C SER A 382 -21.68 1.56 0.34
N ILE A 383 -21.87 1.02 -0.86
CA ILE A 383 -21.13 -0.14 -1.42
C ILE A 383 -20.18 0.34 -2.50
N PRO A 384 -18.89 -0.04 -2.45
CA PRO A 384 -17.94 0.29 -3.52
C PRO A 384 -18.26 -0.43 -4.82
N GLN A 385 -17.74 0.07 -5.94
CA GLN A 385 -17.90 -0.61 -7.23
C GLN A 385 -17.19 -1.97 -7.20
N VAL A 386 -17.96 -3.04 -7.46
CA VAL A 386 -17.54 -4.43 -7.28
C VAL A 386 -16.58 -4.89 -8.38
N ALA A 387 -16.91 -4.64 -9.66
CA ALA A 387 -16.13 -5.16 -10.76
C ALA A 387 -14.65 -4.75 -10.76
N PRO A 388 -14.27 -3.46 -10.54
CA PRO A 388 -12.87 -3.05 -10.44
C PRO A 388 -12.13 -3.73 -9.27
N LEU A 389 -12.79 -3.88 -8.11
CA LEU A 389 -12.20 -4.54 -6.94
C LEU A 389 -11.97 -6.02 -7.17
N PHE A 390 -12.98 -6.70 -7.72
CA PHE A 390 -12.90 -8.11 -8.06
C PHE A 390 -11.71 -8.42 -8.98
N TRP A 391 -11.54 -7.65 -10.05
CA TRP A 391 -10.46 -7.87 -11.00
C TRP A 391 -9.09 -7.44 -10.48
N SER A 392 -9.00 -6.34 -9.74
CA SER A 392 -7.74 -5.89 -9.14
C SER A 392 -7.20 -6.92 -8.14
N PHE A 393 -8.06 -7.50 -7.32
CA PHE A 393 -7.67 -8.56 -6.39
C PHE A 393 -7.14 -9.79 -7.12
N ARG A 394 -7.83 -10.26 -8.16
CA ARG A 394 -7.40 -11.42 -8.96
C ARG A 394 -6.10 -11.16 -9.71
N LEU A 395 -5.92 -9.95 -10.23
CA LEU A 395 -4.67 -9.54 -10.87
C LEU A 395 -3.51 -9.59 -9.87
N MET A 396 -3.68 -9.02 -8.68
CA MET A 396 -2.68 -9.03 -7.61
C MET A 396 -2.27 -10.46 -7.23
N VAL A 397 -3.25 -11.32 -6.93
CA VAL A 397 -3.00 -12.72 -6.53
C VAL A 397 -2.40 -13.53 -7.67
N GLY A 398 -2.91 -13.38 -8.89
CA GLY A 398 -2.39 -14.06 -10.08
C GLY A 398 -0.92 -13.72 -10.37
N ILE A 399 -0.56 -12.43 -10.27
CA ILE A 399 0.84 -12.01 -10.38
C ILE A 399 1.66 -12.60 -9.23
N GLY A 400 1.13 -12.61 -8.00
CA GLY A 400 1.80 -13.21 -6.85
C GLY A 400 2.19 -14.67 -7.08
N VAL A 401 1.30 -15.47 -7.66
CA VAL A 401 1.58 -16.86 -8.04
C VAL A 401 2.67 -16.95 -9.11
N VAL A 402 2.63 -16.11 -10.14
CA VAL A 402 3.67 -16.06 -11.18
C VAL A 402 5.04 -15.70 -10.57
N LEU A 403 5.07 -14.73 -9.66
CA LEU A 403 6.30 -14.32 -8.98
C LEU A 403 6.85 -15.45 -8.10
N LEU A 404 6.02 -16.17 -7.36
CA LEU A 404 6.44 -17.33 -6.57
C LEU A 404 7.13 -18.38 -7.46
N LEU A 405 6.54 -18.71 -8.60
CA LEU A 405 7.12 -19.66 -9.56
C LEU A 405 8.45 -19.16 -10.13
N LEU A 406 8.55 -17.87 -10.45
CA LEU A 406 9.79 -17.27 -10.97
C LEU A 406 10.91 -17.28 -9.92
N PHE A 407 10.62 -16.87 -8.67
CA PHE A 407 11.60 -16.91 -7.58
C PHE A 407 12.02 -18.33 -7.25
N GLY A 408 11.09 -19.27 -7.17
CA GLY A 408 11.37 -20.69 -6.94
C GLY A 408 12.25 -21.30 -8.03
N ALA A 409 11.91 -21.05 -9.31
CA ALA A 409 12.71 -21.51 -10.45
C ALA A 409 14.12 -20.88 -10.46
N ALA A 410 14.22 -19.57 -10.17
CA ALA A 410 15.47 -18.84 -10.12
C ALA A 410 16.39 -19.38 -9.03
N PHE A 411 15.87 -19.56 -7.83
CA PHE A 411 16.61 -20.10 -6.69
C PHE A 411 17.07 -21.54 -6.96
N LEU A 412 16.20 -22.37 -7.50
CA LEU A 412 16.53 -23.76 -7.86
C LEU A 412 17.65 -23.84 -8.92
N GLN A 413 17.58 -23.02 -9.97
CA GLN A 413 18.62 -23.01 -11.01
C GLN A 413 19.95 -22.45 -10.50
N LEU A 414 19.89 -21.49 -9.58
CA LEU A 414 21.07 -20.96 -8.88
C LEU A 414 21.75 -22.06 -8.06
N CYS A 415 21.00 -22.78 -7.21
CA CYS A 415 21.51 -23.88 -6.37
C CYS A 415 22.08 -25.04 -7.20
N ARG A 416 21.52 -25.29 -8.40
CA ARG A 416 22.02 -26.30 -9.34
C ARG A 416 23.23 -25.85 -10.14
N GLY A 417 23.69 -24.60 -10.00
CA GLY A 417 24.78 -24.05 -10.80
C GLY A 417 24.46 -23.89 -12.30
N ARG A 418 23.17 -23.93 -12.67
CA ARG A 418 22.69 -23.90 -14.06
C ARG A 418 22.07 -22.57 -14.49
N LEU A 419 22.11 -21.55 -13.63
CA LEU A 419 21.45 -20.27 -13.87
C LEU A 419 21.91 -19.61 -15.18
N VAL A 420 23.23 -19.52 -15.42
CA VAL A 420 23.81 -18.86 -16.62
C VAL A 420 23.37 -19.54 -17.91
N GLN A 421 23.10 -20.85 -17.87
CA GLN A 421 22.64 -21.63 -19.01
C GLN A 421 21.14 -21.51 -19.24
N SER A 422 20.37 -21.04 -18.24
CA SER A 422 18.90 -20.96 -18.25
C SER A 422 18.42 -19.68 -18.96
N THR A 423 18.77 -19.49 -20.23
CA THR A 423 18.49 -18.26 -21.01
C THR A 423 17.01 -17.87 -21.02
N ARG A 424 16.08 -18.86 -21.07
CA ARG A 424 14.64 -18.57 -21.06
C ARG A 424 14.21 -17.97 -19.72
N LEU A 425 14.69 -18.52 -18.62
CA LEU A 425 14.41 -18.01 -17.27
C LEU A 425 14.99 -16.60 -17.07
N LEU A 426 16.24 -16.37 -17.49
CA LEU A 426 16.86 -15.04 -17.41
C LEU A 426 16.08 -14.00 -18.21
N LYS A 427 15.58 -14.35 -19.41
CA LYS A 427 14.69 -13.46 -20.18
C LYS A 427 13.36 -13.21 -19.46
N ALA A 428 12.74 -14.26 -18.90
CA ALA A 428 11.50 -14.12 -18.15
C ALA A 428 11.69 -13.18 -16.94
N LEU A 429 12.75 -13.36 -16.14
CA LEU A 429 13.05 -12.49 -15.00
C LEU A 429 13.27 -11.02 -15.40
N PHE A 430 13.95 -10.78 -16.51
CA PHE A 430 14.16 -9.42 -17.02
C PHE A 430 12.83 -8.74 -17.41
N TRP A 431 11.99 -9.43 -18.17
CA TRP A 431 10.71 -8.87 -18.61
C TRP A 431 9.65 -8.82 -17.52
N SER A 432 9.83 -9.57 -16.44
CA SER A 432 8.93 -9.58 -15.30
C SER A 432 9.21 -8.44 -14.29
N ILE A 433 10.24 -7.62 -14.49
CA ILE A 433 10.57 -6.50 -13.59
C ILE A 433 9.34 -5.64 -13.22
N PRO A 434 8.42 -5.28 -14.12
CA PRO A 434 7.25 -4.46 -13.77
C PRO A 434 6.17 -5.18 -12.95
N LEU A 435 6.12 -6.52 -12.95
CA LEU A 435 5.02 -7.28 -12.35
C LEU A 435 4.79 -7.01 -10.86
N PRO A 436 5.83 -6.91 -9.99
CA PRO A 436 5.59 -6.58 -8.59
C PRO A 436 4.91 -5.23 -8.39
N TRP A 437 5.28 -4.22 -9.18
CA TRP A 437 4.63 -2.91 -9.11
C TRP A 437 3.16 -2.98 -9.51
N ILE A 438 2.84 -3.69 -10.59
CA ILE A 438 1.44 -3.90 -11.01
C ILE A 438 0.65 -4.59 -9.89
N ALA A 439 1.22 -5.60 -9.23
CA ALA A 439 0.58 -6.28 -8.12
C ALA A 439 0.39 -5.37 -6.90
N ILE A 440 1.42 -4.57 -6.55
CA ILE A 440 1.37 -3.62 -5.43
C ILE A 440 0.31 -2.55 -5.66
N GLU A 441 0.26 -1.95 -6.86
CA GLU A 441 -0.74 -0.94 -7.21
C GLU A 441 -2.17 -1.53 -7.22
N ALA A 442 -2.33 -2.75 -7.74
CA ALA A 442 -3.61 -3.46 -7.66
C ALA A 442 -4.01 -3.73 -6.19
N GLY A 443 -3.07 -4.08 -5.33
CA GLY A 443 -3.28 -4.27 -3.89
C GLY A 443 -3.69 -2.98 -3.18
N TRP A 444 -3.04 -1.86 -3.48
CA TRP A 444 -3.42 -0.55 -2.96
C TRP A 444 -4.80 -0.12 -3.45
N PHE A 445 -5.11 -0.36 -4.71
CA PHE A 445 -6.45 -0.11 -5.24
C PHE A 445 -7.51 -0.92 -4.46
N VAL A 446 -7.29 -2.20 -4.23
CA VAL A 446 -8.19 -3.03 -3.40
C VAL A 446 -8.33 -2.48 -1.99
N ALA A 447 -7.23 -2.09 -1.35
CA ALA A 447 -7.24 -1.61 0.02
C ALA A 447 -8.03 -0.30 0.18
N GLU A 448 -7.79 0.68 -0.71
CA GLU A 448 -8.31 2.05 -0.57
C GLU A 448 -9.62 2.27 -1.32
N PHE A 449 -9.78 1.71 -2.50
CA PHE A 449 -11.05 1.77 -3.23
C PHE A 449 -12.10 0.86 -2.60
N GLY A 450 -11.70 -0.28 -2.03
CA GLY A 450 -12.58 -1.16 -1.26
C GLY A 450 -13.06 -0.58 0.07
N ARG A 451 -12.45 0.52 0.56
CA ARG A 451 -12.94 1.28 1.72
C ARG A 451 -14.00 2.32 1.35
N GLN A 452 -14.19 2.64 0.06
CA GLN A 452 -15.18 3.63 -0.33
C GLN A 452 -16.60 3.21 0.07
N PRO A 453 -17.49 4.17 0.46
CA PRO A 453 -17.33 5.62 0.38
C PRO A 453 -16.62 6.30 1.58
N TRP A 454 -15.91 5.54 2.39
CA TRP A 454 -15.35 6.01 3.65
C TRP A 454 -13.94 6.60 3.51
N THR A 455 -13.67 7.69 4.19
CA THR A 455 -12.30 8.12 4.55
C THR A 455 -11.83 7.36 5.79
N ILE A 456 -12.70 7.25 6.81
CA ILE A 456 -12.48 6.41 7.98
C ILE A 456 -13.67 5.45 8.05
N SER A 457 -13.38 4.16 8.00
CA SER A 457 -14.42 3.11 7.96
C SER A 457 -15.51 3.34 9.02
N ASP A 458 -16.77 3.38 8.61
CA ASP A 458 -17.96 3.54 9.42
C ASP A 458 -18.09 4.87 10.22
N VAL A 459 -17.07 5.74 10.17
CA VAL A 459 -16.99 6.97 10.99
C VAL A 459 -17.11 8.23 10.15
N LEU A 460 -16.35 8.36 9.06
CA LEU A 460 -16.30 9.58 8.27
C LEU A 460 -16.34 9.28 6.77
N PRO A 461 -17.43 9.65 6.07
CA PRO A 461 -17.49 9.49 4.62
C PRO A 461 -16.60 10.52 3.90
N VAL A 462 -16.20 10.17 2.68
CA VAL A 462 -15.35 11.02 1.83
C VAL A 462 -16.00 12.37 1.54
N SER A 463 -17.32 12.41 1.35
CA SER A 463 -18.07 13.63 1.10
C SER A 463 -17.96 14.67 2.23
N ALA A 464 -17.78 14.20 3.47
CA ALA A 464 -17.61 15.04 4.66
C ALA A 464 -16.15 15.33 5.02
N SER A 465 -15.19 14.86 4.22
CA SER A 465 -13.74 14.91 4.52
C SER A 465 -12.99 15.99 3.76
N VAL A 466 -13.51 16.42 2.60
CA VAL A 466 -12.81 17.31 1.66
C VAL A 466 -12.83 18.76 2.08
N SER A 467 -11.82 19.51 1.64
CA SER A 467 -11.73 20.96 1.82
C SER A 467 -12.76 21.70 0.94
N LEU A 468 -13.13 22.92 1.37
CA LEU A 468 -13.94 23.84 0.57
C LEU A 468 -13.11 24.47 -0.55
N LEU A 469 -12.95 23.74 -1.66
CA LEU A 469 -12.19 24.17 -2.83
C LEU A 469 -13.14 24.36 -4.04
N GLN A 470 -12.64 25.07 -5.03
CA GLN A 470 -13.32 25.17 -6.32
C GLN A 470 -12.75 24.13 -7.31
N PRO A 471 -13.58 23.55 -8.21
CA PRO A 471 -13.10 22.57 -9.20
C PRO A 471 -11.90 23.04 -10.03
N GLY A 472 -11.85 24.33 -10.39
CA GLY A 472 -10.73 24.92 -11.14
C GLY A 472 -9.39 24.87 -10.38
N GLN A 473 -9.40 25.03 -9.05
CA GLN A 473 -8.19 24.92 -8.23
C GLN A 473 -7.68 23.47 -8.18
N LEU A 474 -8.60 22.52 -8.10
CA LEU A 474 -8.27 21.09 -8.11
C LEU A 474 -7.73 20.64 -9.48
N TRP A 475 -8.33 21.11 -10.58
CA TRP A 475 -7.81 20.84 -11.91
C TRP A 475 -6.40 21.40 -12.11
N PHE A 476 -6.14 22.61 -11.65
CA PHE A 476 -4.81 23.22 -11.73
C PHE A 476 -3.79 22.39 -10.92
N SER A 477 -4.10 22.03 -9.69
CA SER A 477 -3.18 21.22 -8.85
C SER A 477 -2.99 19.82 -9.39
N LEU A 478 -4.04 19.14 -9.86
CA LEU A 478 -3.98 17.80 -10.44
C LEU A 478 -3.09 17.76 -11.69
N ILE A 479 -3.28 18.71 -12.62
CA ILE A 479 -2.46 18.80 -13.83
C ILE A 479 -1.00 19.10 -13.46
N SER A 480 -0.77 20.02 -12.52
CA SER A 480 0.58 20.38 -12.08
C SER A 480 1.31 19.18 -11.46
N ILE A 481 0.65 18.45 -10.55
CA ILE A 481 1.19 17.23 -9.94
C ILE A 481 1.49 16.18 -11.01
N PHE A 482 0.56 15.94 -11.92
CA PHE A 482 0.76 14.97 -13.00
C PHE A 482 1.97 15.30 -13.88
N LEU A 483 2.15 16.57 -14.28
CA LEU A 483 3.30 17.01 -15.07
C LEU A 483 4.62 16.87 -14.31
N ILE A 484 4.65 17.31 -13.04
CA ILE A 484 5.85 17.22 -12.19
C ILE A 484 6.23 15.76 -11.99
N TYR A 485 5.29 14.92 -11.59
CA TYR A 485 5.56 13.51 -11.26
C TYR A 485 5.94 12.71 -12.50
N SER A 486 5.29 12.94 -13.63
CA SER A 486 5.68 12.30 -14.90
C SER A 486 7.10 12.70 -15.30
N THR A 487 7.47 13.97 -15.11
CA THR A 487 8.84 14.44 -15.36
C THR A 487 9.83 13.74 -14.42
N LEU A 488 9.54 13.67 -13.13
CA LEU A 488 10.38 12.98 -12.15
C LEU A 488 10.57 11.49 -12.50
N LEU A 489 9.51 10.80 -12.88
CA LEU A 489 9.57 9.40 -13.30
C LEU A 489 10.45 9.21 -14.55
N VAL A 490 10.30 10.08 -15.56
CA VAL A 490 11.12 10.02 -16.77
C VAL A 490 12.60 10.25 -16.44
N VAL A 491 12.90 11.23 -15.58
CA VAL A 491 14.26 11.52 -15.12
C VAL A 491 14.83 10.32 -14.36
N GLU A 492 14.07 9.72 -13.46
CA GLU A 492 14.52 8.54 -12.72
C GLU A 492 14.82 7.37 -13.65
N LEU A 493 13.88 7.00 -14.52
CA LEU A 493 14.07 5.90 -15.47
C LEU A 493 15.29 6.13 -16.37
N PHE A 494 15.54 7.38 -16.78
CA PHE A 494 16.74 7.74 -17.53
C PHE A 494 18.00 7.54 -16.70
N LEU A 495 18.04 8.01 -15.46
CA LEU A 495 19.19 7.89 -14.56
C LEU A 495 19.48 6.42 -14.20
N LEU A 496 18.45 5.66 -13.81
CA LEU A 496 18.57 4.23 -13.51
C LEU A 496 19.12 3.47 -14.74
N ARG A 497 18.53 3.69 -15.91
CA ARG A 497 19.01 3.08 -17.16
C ARG A 497 20.46 3.47 -17.48
N HIS A 498 20.85 4.71 -17.26
CA HIS A 498 22.21 5.19 -17.51
C HIS A 498 23.21 4.47 -16.59
N VAL A 499 22.94 4.38 -15.28
CA VAL A 499 23.80 3.69 -14.31
C VAL A 499 23.85 2.19 -14.60
N ILE A 500 22.71 1.55 -14.86
CA ILE A 500 22.62 0.13 -15.19
C ILE A 500 23.42 -0.19 -16.46
N ARG A 501 23.33 0.64 -17.50
CA ARG A 501 24.09 0.40 -18.75
C ARG A 501 25.60 0.52 -18.57
N LYS A 502 26.07 1.43 -17.71
CA LYS A 502 27.47 1.54 -17.35
C LYS A 502 27.97 0.38 -16.47
N GLY A 503 27.03 -0.25 -15.76
CA GLY A 503 27.33 -1.33 -14.83
C GLY A 503 28.32 -0.93 -13.73
N PRO A 504 29.01 -1.90 -13.09
CA PRO A 504 30.00 -1.65 -12.04
C PRO A 504 31.16 -0.74 -12.47
N ALA A 505 31.43 -0.59 -13.78
CA ALA A 505 32.39 0.38 -14.30
C ALA A 505 32.04 1.83 -13.89
N SER A 506 30.75 2.12 -13.62
CA SER A 506 30.28 3.40 -13.10
C SER A 506 30.88 3.76 -11.72
N LEU A 507 31.47 2.80 -10.99
CA LEU A 507 32.16 3.01 -9.72
C LEU A 507 33.56 3.63 -9.89
N GLN A 508 34.11 3.65 -11.10
CA GLN A 508 35.42 4.21 -11.43
C GLN A 508 36.59 3.61 -10.61
N THR A 509 36.47 2.35 -10.18
CA THR A 509 37.49 1.66 -9.37
C THR A 509 38.61 1.04 -10.20
N GLY A 510 38.52 1.08 -11.52
CA GLY A 510 39.47 0.42 -12.44
C GLY A 510 39.33 -1.10 -12.55
N ARG A 511 38.55 -1.74 -11.63
CA ARG A 511 38.42 -3.22 -11.57
C ARG A 511 37.57 -3.82 -12.69
N TYR A 512 36.67 -3.05 -13.26
CA TYR A 512 35.67 -3.50 -14.23
C TYR A 512 35.94 -2.99 -15.67
N GLN A 513 37.20 -2.61 -15.96
CA GLN A 513 37.60 -2.22 -17.30
C GLN A 513 37.96 -3.48 -18.09
N GLY A 514 37.04 -3.98 -18.89
CA GLY A 514 37.32 -4.96 -19.94
C GLY A 514 37.27 -6.45 -19.55
N GLU A 515 36.60 -6.87 -18.50
CA GLU A 515 36.27 -8.29 -18.27
C GLU A 515 35.20 -8.80 -19.26
N VAL A 516 35.59 -8.93 -20.51
CA VAL A 516 34.90 -9.80 -21.47
C VAL A 516 35.42 -11.21 -21.23
N LEU A 517 34.58 -12.14 -20.79
CA LEU A 517 34.95 -13.55 -20.65
C LEU A 517 35.46 -14.06 -22.00
N LYS A 518 36.74 -14.35 -22.09
CA LYS A 518 37.28 -15.17 -23.18
C LYS A 518 36.64 -16.55 -23.07
N ASN A 519 36.12 -17.05 -24.20
CA ASN A 519 35.50 -18.37 -24.26
C ASN A 519 36.46 -19.41 -23.64
N GLY A 520 36.04 -20.03 -22.51
CA GLY A 520 36.77 -21.15 -21.93
C GLY A 520 37.30 -21.00 -20.51
N SER A 521 37.11 -19.86 -19.82
CA SER A 521 37.50 -19.78 -18.41
C SER A 521 36.38 -20.38 -17.51
N PRO A 522 36.69 -21.31 -16.59
CA PRO A 522 35.70 -21.81 -15.60
C PRO A 522 35.27 -20.67 -14.68
N VAL A 523 33.95 -20.59 -14.43
CA VAL A 523 33.26 -19.63 -13.53
C VAL A 523 33.58 -19.94 -12.07
#